data_32e68088e0eae5d284afcc2574d8de67
#
_entry.id   32e68088e0eae5d284afcc2574d8de67
#
_cell.length_a   1.000
_cell.length_b   1.000
_cell.length_c   1.000
_cell.angle_alpha   90.00
_cell.angle_beta   90.00
_cell.angle_gamma   90.00
#
_symmetry.space_group_name_H-M   'P 1'
#
loop_
_entity.id
_entity.type
_entity.pdbx_description
1 polymer ?
#
loop_
_entity_poly.entity_id
_entity_poly.type
_entity_poly.pdbx_seq_one_letter_code
_entity_poly.pdbx_strand_id
1 'polypeptide(L)'
;MASQKRPPSTTEPSHLVSPGVWAVLPTRLRGPGTRTGKGPASGTPSHTAGRGRCSGMRPQTQPVMATTRSSEGDRPAHCWHPLSSCIGFLRDSSPQEVSSGGLLRVPLDPAFHLILGHPGMEREQEDIALLREMNVSHYRFSLSWPRLLPTGIRAEQVNKKGIRFYSDLIDALLKSNITPIVTLYHWDLPQLLQVKYGGWQNVSMTSYFSDYADLCFEAFGDRVKHWITFSDPRAMVEKGYETGRHAPGLKLHGTGMYKAAHHIIKAHAQAWHSYRKKWRNKQQGLVGISLNCDWGEPVDINNPKDVEAAERYLQFCLGWFANPIYAGDYPEVMKDHIGRKSEEQGLDMSRLPEFSLQEKSYIKGTSDFLGLGHFTTRYITERNYPSRQGPSYQNDRDLIELIDPNWPDLGSNWLYSVPWGFRRLLNFAQTQYGDPPIYVTENGASQKEHCTQLCDEWRIQYLKGYINEMLKAIKDGANIKGYTSWSLLDKFEWEKGYTDRYGFYYVEFNVRNKPRYPKASVQYYKKIITANGFPNPREVESWHLEALETCSINNQLLAAEPLLSHMHMVSEIVVPTVCTLCTLIAALLLMLLLRSQS
;
A
#
# COMPACT_ATOMS: atom_id res chain seq x y z
N MET A 1 45.89 50.56 8.94
CA MET A 1 46.38 49.66 9.99
C MET A 1 45.36 48.53 10.18
N ALA A 2 45.74 47.36 9.74
CA ALA A 2 44.92 46.16 9.77
C ALA A 2 44.97 45.50 11.15
N SER A 3 43.84 44.97 11.58
CA SER A 3 43.83 43.98 12.66
C SER A 3 42.86 42.85 12.24
N GLN A 4 43.46 41.74 11.82
CA GLN A 4 42.84 40.47 11.62
C GLN A 4 42.41 39.87 12.96
N LYS A 5 41.14 39.48 13.09
CA LYS A 5 40.68 38.52 14.11
C LYS A 5 40.22 37.27 13.44
N ARG A 6 40.83 36.11 13.79
CA ARG A 6 40.45 34.75 13.43
C ARG A 6 39.10 34.41 14.04
N PRO A 7 38.26 33.59 13.35
CA PRO A 7 37.07 33.04 13.95
C PRO A 7 37.39 31.82 14.84
N PRO A 8 36.57 31.53 15.85
CA PRO A 8 36.77 30.39 16.73
C PRO A 8 36.38 29.08 16.08
N SER A 9 37.06 28.00 16.50
CA SER A 9 36.92 26.63 16.12
C SER A 9 35.48 26.11 16.25
N THR A 10 34.96 25.58 15.16
CA THR A 10 33.72 24.81 15.14
C THR A 10 33.97 23.41 15.73
N THR A 11 33.39 23.16 16.89
CA THR A 11 33.15 21.81 17.40
C THR A 11 32.12 21.13 16.49
N GLU A 12 32.53 20.03 15.89
CA GLU A 12 31.62 19.13 15.12
C GLU A 12 30.44 18.67 16.00
N PRO A 13 29.20 18.72 15.48
CA PRO A 13 28.10 18.03 16.14
C PRO A 13 28.25 16.55 15.86
N SER A 14 28.31 15.77 16.93
CA SER A 14 28.18 14.31 16.91
C SER A 14 27.00 13.86 16.05
N HIS A 15 27.28 13.03 15.05
CA HIS A 15 26.30 12.35 14.24
C HIS A 15 25.39 11.49 15.12
N LEU A 16 24.20 11.99 15.39
CA LEU A 16 23.08 11.18 15.83
C LEU A 16 22.64 10.31 14.64
N VAL A 17 23.14 9.09 14.59
CA VAL A 17 22.63 8.03 13.74
C VAL A 17 21.23 7.72 14.25
N SER A 18 20.21 8.08 13.48
CA SER A 18 18.83 7.65 13.74
C SER A 18 18.76 6.13 13.63
N PRO A 19 18.42 5.41 14.69
CA PRO A 19 18.22 3.97 14.58
C PRO A 19 16.94 3.70 13.79
N GLY A 20 17.01 2.85 12.78
CA GLY A 20 15.85 2.20 12.25
C GLY A 20 15.33 2.59 10.89
N VAL A 21 16.07 3.32 10.08
CA VAL A 21 15.80 3.41 8.64
C VAL A 21 16.63 2.34 7.94
N TRP A 22 16.01 1.58 7.03
CA TRP A 22 16.72 0.75 6.08
C TRP A 22 17.55 1.67 5.18
N ALA A 23 18.64 2.21 5.73
CA ALA A 23 19.62 2.97 4.96
C ALA A 23 20.72 1.99 4.56
N VAL A 24 20.79 1.69 3.27
CA VAL A 24 22.01 1.12 2.70
C VAL A 24 23.03 2.25 2.71
N LEU A 25 23.92 2.26 3.70
CA LEU A 25 25.04 3.19 3.73
C LEU A 25 25.98 2.88 2.58
N PRO A 26 26.42 3.87 1.79
CA PRO A 26 27.45 3.64 0.79
C PRO A 26 28.77 3.32 1.50
N THR A 27 29.26 2.10 1.32
CA THR A 27 30.63 1.74 1.68
C THR A 27 31.58 2.65 0.90
N ARG A 28 32.37 3.45 1.59
CA ARG A 28 33.51 4.16 1.01
C ARG A 28 34.47 3.13 0.44
N LEU A 29 34.45 2.92 -0.88
CA LEU A 29 35.51 2.21 -1.59
C LEU A 29 36.72 3.14 -1.65
N ARG A 30 37.76 2.77 -0.91
CA ARG A 30 39.12 3.28 -1.16
C ARG A 30 39.54 2.85 -2.56
N GLY A 31 39.84 3.81 -3.43
CA GLY A 31 40.34 3.55 -4.77
C GLY A 31 41.71 2.88 -4.75
N PRO A 32 41.99 1.96 -5.64
CA PRO A 32 43.36 1.58 -5.97
C PRO A 32 43.90 2.47 -7.09
N GLY A 33 45.19 2.77 -6.95
CA GLY A 33 45.95 3.67 -7.79
C GLY A 33 46.07 3.26 -9.23
N THR A 34 46.30 4.25 -10.02
CA THR A 34 46.67 4.26 -11.42
C THR A 34 47.79 3.28 -11.80
N ARG A 35 47.58 2.49 -12.85
CA ARG A 35 48.64 2.07 -13.78
C ARG A 35 48.14 2.02 -15.22
N THR A 36 48.84 2.74 -16.07
CA THR A 36 48.76 2.86 -17.51
C THR A 36 49.19 1.57 -18.23
N GLY A 37 48.57 1.25 -19.40
CA GLY A 37 49.07 0.22 -20.30
C GLY A 37 48.18 -0.02 -21.53
N LYS A 38 48.51 0.65 -22.61
CA LYS A 38 48.36 0.41 -24.07
C LYS A 38 47.56 -0.81 -24.55
N GLY A 39 46.68 -0.55 -25.60
CA GLY A 39 46.08 -1.55 -26.50
C GLY A 39 47.11 -2.15 -27.51
N PRO A 40 46.74 -2.79 -28.62
CA PRO A 40 45.54 -2.72 -29.45
C PRO A 40 45.06 -4.06 -30.11
N ALA A 41 44.06 -3.95 -31.00
CA ALA A 41 43.79 -4.74 -32.21
C ALA A 41 42.75 -5.88 -32.17
N SER A 42 41.60 -5.65 -32.79
CA SER A 42 41.07 -6.17 -34.07
C SER A 42 40.77 -7.68 -34.18
N GLY A 43 39.54 -7.97 -34.63
CA GLY A 43 39.20 -9.28 -35.20
C GLY A 43 37.69 -9.54 -35.31
N THR A 44 37.08 -9.11 -36.40
CA THR A 44 35.86 -9.75 -36.94
C THR A 44 36.24 -11.06 -37.63
N PRO A 45 35.34 -12.05 -37.71
CA PRO A 45 34.72 -12.34 -38.97
C PRO A 45 33.24 -12.75 -38.97
N SER A 46 32.69 -12.55 -40.10
CA SER A 46 31.41 -12.74 -40.74
C SER A 46 31.00 -14.20 -41.01
N HIS A 47 29.71 -14.30 -41.46
CA HIS A 47 29.01 -15.36 -42.21
C HIS A 47 28.39 -16.50 -41.39
N THR A 48 27.19 -16.97 -41.66
CA THR A 48 26.42 -17.15 -42.90
C THR A 48 24.94 -17.43 -42.59
N ALA A 49 24.13 -17.18 -43.60
CA ALA A 49 22.69 -17.36 -43.71
C ALA A 49 22.20 -18.81 -43.64
N GLY A 50 20.97 -18.99 -43.20
CA GLY A 50 20.19 -20.20 -43.37
C GLY A 50 18.70 -19.88 -43.46
N ARG A 51 18.16 -19.82 -44.68
CA ARG A 51 16.71 -19.70 -44.98
C ARG A 51 16.01 -21.05 -44.71
N GLY A 52 14.86 -21.00 -44.05
CA GLY A 52 13.90 -22.11 -44.02
C GLY A 52 12.47 -21.56 -44.05
N ARG A 53 11.79 -21.70 -45.18
CA ARG A 53 10.36 -21.49 -45.40
C ARG A 53 9.56 -22.70 -44.89
N CYS A 54 8.39 -22.45 -44.32
CA CYS A 54 7.14 -23.22 -44.51
C CYS A 54 5.99 -22.42 -43.93
N SER A 55 5.10 -21.88 -44.74
CA SER A 55 3.72 -22.23 -45.11
C SER A 55 2.78 -22.50 -43.90
N GLY A 56 1.91 -21.59 -43.54
CA GLY A 56 0.53 -21.45 -44.06
C GLY A 56 -0.48 -22.26 -43.29
N MET A 57 -1.33 -21.61 -42.45
CA MET A 57 -2.76 -22.00 -42.32
C MET A 57 -3.57 -20.83 -41.75
N ARG A 58 -4.69 -20.58 -42.41
CA ARG A 58 -5.69 -19.55 -42.16
C ARG A 58 -6.74 -20.02 -41.12
N PRO A 59 -7.59 -19.07 -40.62
CA PRO A 59 -8.37 -19.22 -39.40
C PRO A 59 -9.77 -19.72 -39.62
N GLN A 60 -10.41 -20.27 -38.57
CA GLN A 60 -11.85 -20.51 -38.54
C GLN A 60 -12.54 -19.76 -37.37
N THR A 61 -13.38 -18.88 -37.78
CA THR A 61 -14.77 -18.49 -37.40
C THR A 61 -15.31 -18.78 -35.99
N GLN A 62 -15.92 -17.70 -35.47
CA GLN A 62 -16.86 -17.61 -34.34
C GLN A 62 -18.12 -18.53 -34.52
N PRO A 63 -18.87 -18.74 -33.42
CA PRO A 63 -20.22 -18.17 -33.35
C PRO A 63 -20.57 -17.56 -31.95
N VAL A 64 -21.19 -16.41 -31.98
CA VAL A 64 -22.60 -16.01 -31.83
C VAL A 64 -23.23 -16.18 -30.43
N MET A 65 -23.64 -15.03 -29.92
CA MET A 65 -24.51 -14.62 -28.83
C MET A 65 -25.57 -15.65 -28.33
N ALA A 66 -25.76 -15.57 -27.00
CA ALA A 66 -27.10 -15.72 -26.42
C ALA A 66 -27.28 -14.73 -25.26
N THR A 67 -28.20 -13.81 -25.46
CA THR A 67 -28.77 -12.88 -24.46
C THR A 67 -29.78 -13.65 -23.59
N THR A 68 -29.64 -13.51 -22.26
CA THR A 68 -30.80 -13.67 -21.37
C THR A 68 -30.85 -12.50 -20.38
N ARG A 69 -31.94 -11.75 -20.53
CA ARG A 69 -32.45 -10.79 -19.54
C ARG A 69 -33.00 -11.57 -18.33
N SER A 70 -32.70 -11.13 -17.13
CA SER A 70 -33.58 -11.32 -15.98
C SER A 70 -33.52 -10.12 -15.06
N SER A 71 -34.67 -9.60 -14.88
CA SER A 71 -35.34 -8.62 -14.02
C SER A 71 -34.66 -8.19 -12.72
N GLU A 72 -34.82 -6.88 -12.55
CA GLU A 72 -34.62 -6.06 -11.37
C GLU A 72 -35.21 -6.64 -10.08
N GLY A 73 -34.42 -6.53 -9.03
CA GLY A 73 -34.88 -6.65 -7.66
C GLY A 73 -34.11 -5.65 -6.81
N ASP A 74 -34.78 -4.55 -6.47
CA ASP A 74 -34.35 -3.52 -5.54
C ASP A 74 -33.91 -4.11 -4.21
N ARG A 75 -32.66 -3.86 -3.81
CA ARG A 75 -32.20 -3.95 -2.41
C ARG A 75 -31.47 -2.67 -2.03
N PRO A 76 -31.69 -2.16 -0.80
CA PRO A 76 -31.14 -0.90 -0.36
C PRO A 76 -29.60 -0.96 -0.24
N ALA A 77 -28.96 0.14 -0.65
CA ALA A 77 -27.54 0.36 -0.57
C ALA A 77 -27.05 0.30 0.89
N HIS A 78 -26.41 -0.78 1.26
CA HIS A 78 -25.65 -0.85 2.51
C HIS A 78 -24.38 -0.02 2.37
N CYS A 79 -24.22 0.96 3.26
CA CYS A 79 -23.04 1.79 3.42
C CYS A 79 -21.78 0.94 3.65
N TRP A 80 -20.90 0.89 2.68
CA TRP A 80 -19.61 0.25 2.77
C TRP A 80 -18.59 1.24 3.34
N HIS A 81 -18.01 0.92 4.47
CA HIS A 81 -16.85 1.63 5.01
C HIS A 81 -15.58 0.85 4.62
N PRO A 82 -14.69 1.41 3.79
CA PRO A 82 -13.40 0.80 3.54
C PRO A 82 -12.48 1.06 4.72
N LEU A 83 -12.01 -0.02 5.34
CA LEU A 83 -10.90 0.01 6.26
C LEU A 83 -9.62 -0.12 5.45
N SER A 84 -8.98 1.00 5.14
CA SER A 84 -7.67 1.01 4.53
C SER A 84 -6.60 1.34 5.55
N SER A 85 -6.07 0.31 6.13
CA SER A 85 -4.79 0.37 6.82
C SER A 85 -3.98 -0.87 6.46
N CYS A 86 -2.67 -0.77 6.53
CA CYS A 86 -1.80 -1.95 6.46
C CYS A 86 -2.05 -2.93 7.63
N ILE A 87 -3.05 -2.65 8.46
CA ILE A 87 -3.61 -3.50 9.49
C ILE A 87 -5.09 -3.69 9.16
N GLY A 88 -5.55 -4.91 8.95
CA GLY A 88 -6.96 -5.25 8.78
C GLY A 88 -7.71 -5.14 10.11
N PHE A 89 -8.27 -3.97 10.41
CA PHE A 89 -9.13 -3.81 11.59
C PHE A 89 -10.58 -4.12 11.24
N LEU A 90 -11.20 -4.91 12.09
CA LEU A 90 -12.59 -5.28 12.01
C LEU A 90 -13.49 -4.31 12.75
N ARG A 91 -14.68 -4.19 12.20
CA ARG A 91 -15.81 -3.46 12.71
C ARG A 91 -16.12 -3.81 14.17
N ASP A 92 -16.24 -2.78 15.02
CA ASP A 92 -17.05 -2.83 16.24
C ASP A 92 -18.52 -2.90 15.84
N SER A 93 -19.15 -4.05 16.09
CA SER A 93 -20.61 -4.14 16.12
C SER A 93 -21.07 -3.50 17.42
N SER A 94 -21.80 -2.38 17.31
CA SER A 94 -22.51 -1.76 18.41
C SER A 94 -23.42 -2.78 19.12
N PRO A 95 -23.49 -2.78 20.46
CA PRO A 95 -24.49 -3.56 21.17
C PRO A 95 -25.88 -2.95 20.91
N GLN A 96 -26.79 -3.76 20.39
CA GLN A 96 -28.23 -3.47 20.49
C GLN A 96 -28.61 -3.50 21.97
N GLU A 97 -29.27 -2.45 22.41
CA GLU A 97 -29.95 -2.42 23.68
C GLU A 97 -31.00 -3.53 23.75
N VAL A 98 -30.77 -4.48 24.65
CA VAL A 98 -31.83 -5.40 25.11
C VAL A 98 -32.26 -4.93 26.50
N SER A 99 -33.51 -4.52 26.57
CA SER A 99 -34.19 -4.08 27.78
C SER A 99 -34.29 -5.18 28.84
N SER A 100 -33.99 -4.78 30.04
CA SER A 100 -34.44 -5.23 31.38
C SER A 100 -35.12 -6.59 31.54
N GLY A 101 -34.49 -7.46 32.30
CA GLY A 101 -35.10 -8.57 33.02
C GLY A 101 -34.11 -9.15 34.05
N GLY A 102 -34.48 -9.02 35.30
CA GLY A 102 -33.77 -9.08 36.53
C GLY A 102 -32.92 -10.28 36.91
N LEU A 103 -32.04 -9.97 37.88
CA LEU A 103 -31.46 -10.77 38.99
C LEU A 103 -30.43 -11.87 38.68
N LEU A 104 -29.19 -11.59 39.02
CA LEU A 104 -28.47 -12.14 40.20
C LEU A 104 -27.08 -11.47 40.26
N ARG A 105 -26.89 -10.63 41.28
CA ARG A 105 -25.57 -10.07 41.62
C ARG A 105 -24.78 -11.11 42.36
N VAL A 106 -23.72 -11.63 41.69
CA VAL A 106 -22.59 -12.25 42.36
C VAL A 106 -21.51 -11.17 42.47
N PRO A 107 -20.93 -10.92 43.66
CA PRO A 107 -19.83 -9.96 43.79
C PRO A 107 -18.62 -10.52 43.11
N LEU A 108 -18.17 -9.91 42.00
CA LEU A 108 -16.90 -10.18 41.35
C LEU A 108 -15.81 -9.35 42.03
N ASP A 109 -14.74 -10.05 42.41
CA ASP A 109 -13.51 -9.53 43.00
C ASP A 109 -12.95 -8.34 42.18
N PRO A 110 -12.64 -7.18 42.81
CA PRO A 110 -12.07 -6.02 42.10
C PRO A 110 -10.74 -6.29 41.38
N ALA A 111 -10.04 -7.35 41.75
CA ALA A 111 -8.78 -7.77 41.07
C ALA A 111 -9.01 -8.37 39.67
N PHE A 112 -10.23 -8.79 39.32
CA PHE A 112 -10.54 -9.38 38.01
C PHE A 112 -10.78 -8.35 36.91
N HIS A 113 -11.00 -7.07 37.26
CA HIS A 113 -11.18 -5.98 36.29
C HIS A 113 -9.87 -5.42 35.69
N LEU A 114 -8.71 -5.84 36.20
CA LEU A 114 -7.39 -5.38 35.74
C LEU A 114 -6.78 -6.24 34.63
N ILE A 115 -7.42 -7.36 34.27
CA ILE A 115 -6.88 -8.34 33.29
C ILE A 115 -7.68 -8.35 31.97
N LEU A 116 -8.88 -7.77 31.93
CA LEU A 116 -9.64 -7.65 30.70
C LEU A 116 -9.33 -6.33 29.98
N GLY A 117 -8.16 -6.29 29.32
CA GLY A 117 -7.90 -5.29 28.27
C GLY A 117 -9.03 -5.32 27.24
N HIS A 118 -9.38 -4.15 26.69
CA HIS A 118 -10.38 -4.07 25.62
C HIS A 118 -10.03 -5.06 24.50
N PRO A 119 -10.98 -5.84 23.95
CA PRO A 119 -10.72 -6.84 22.91
C PRO A 119 -9.98 -6.31 21.67
N GLY A 120 -9.96 -4.98 21.48
CA GLY A 120 -9.18 -4.32 20.44
C GLY A 120 -7.69 -4.18 20.76
N MET A 121 -7.29 -3.97 22.01
CA MET A 121 -5.89 -3.81 22.42
C MET A 121 -5.10 -5.11 22.41
N GLU A 122 -5.72 -6.25 22.65
CA GLU A 122 -5.05 -7.56 22.59
C GLU A 122 -4.56 -7.86 21.17
N ARG A 123 -5.37 -7.56 20.16
CA ARG A 123 -5.02 -7.79 18.74
C ARG A 123 -3.94 -6.85 18.21
N GLU A 124 -3.93 -5.60 18.65
CA GLU A 124 -2.85 -4.67 18.31
C GLU A 124 -1.51 -5.14 18.87
N GLN A 125 -1.51 -5.69 20.08
CA GLN A 125 -0.31 -6.28 20.68
C GLN A 125 0.16 -7.51 19.92
N GLU A 126 -0.75 -8.35 19.43
CA GLU A 126 -0.43 -9.47 18.53
C GLU A 126 0.22 -8.99 17.25
N ASP A 127 -0.39 -8.04 16.53
CA ASP A 127 0.14 -7.53 15.26
C ASP A 127 1.50 -6.83 15.44
N ILE A 128 1.73 -6.15 16.56
CA ILE A 128 3.05 -5.58 16.91
C ILE A 128 4.06 -6.68 17.24
N ALA A 129 3.64 -7.77 17.85
CA ALA A 129 4.52 -8.94 18.08
C ALA A 129 5.00 -9.55 16.76
N LEU A 130 4.12 -9.64 15.74
CA LEU A 130 4.49 -10.09 14.40
C LEU A 130 5.52 -9.17 13.75
N LEU A 131 5.34 -7.85 13.87
CA LEU A 131 6.31 -6.86 13.36
C LEU A 131 7.68 -6.99 14.05
N ARG A 132 7.69 -7.22 15.37
CA ARG A 132 8.93 -7.48 16.12
C ARG A 132 9.60 -8.78 15.69
N GLU A 133 8.82 -9.84 15.47
CA GLU A 133 9.32 -11.12 14.98
C GLU A 133 10.01 -10.96 13.62
N MET A 134 9.44 -10.17 12.72
CA MET A 134 10.01 -9.83 11.41
C MET A 134 11.25 -8.92 11.50
N ASN A 135 11.58 -8.37 12.67
CA ASN A 135 12.70 -7.45 12.88
C ASN A 135 12.59 -6.17 12.01
N VAL A 136 11.36 -5.69 11.72
CA VAL A 136 11.18 -4.48 10.92
C VAL A 136 11.59 -3.24 11.69
N SER A 137 12.17 -2.26 10.99
CA SER A 137 12.61 -0.99 11.57
C SER A 137 11.54 0.10 11.53
N HIS A 138 10.57 -0.03 10.65
CA HIS A 138 9.46 0.91 10.51
C HIS A 138 8.18 0.17 10.12
N TYR A 139 7.05 0.81 10.42
CA TYR A 139 5.73 0.35 10.02
C TYR A 139 4.92 1.50 9.45
N ARG A 140 4.41 1.32 8.22
CA ARG A 140 3.56 2.31 7.56
C ARG A 140 2.09 1.92 7.71
N PHE A 141 1.27 2.85 8.17
CA PHE A 141 -0.18 2.68 8.27
C PHE A 141 -0.91 4.00 7.99
N SER A 142 -2.22 3.93 7.71
CA SER A 142 -3.04 5.12 7.48
C SER A 142 -3.97 5.40 8.66
N LEU A 143 -4.18 6.69 8.91
CA LEU A 143 -5.24 7.16 9.78
C LEU A 143 -6.57 7.16 9.01
N SER A 144 -7.65 6.84 9.67
CA SER A 144 -8.99 6.94 9.09
C SER A 144 -9.58 8.32 9.42
N TRP A 145 -9.71 9.17 8.41
CA TRP A 145 -10.32 10.50 8.57
C TRP A 145 -11.72 10.41 9.20
N PRO A 146 -12.67 9.56 8.71
CA PRO A 146 -13.98 9.44 9.33
C PRO A 146 -13.93 8.88 10.77
N ARG A 147 -12.90 8.13 11.15
CA ARG A 147 -12.73 7.67 12.55
C ARG A 147 -12.33 8.82 13.48
N LEU A 148 -11.46 9.71 13.02
CA LEU A 148 -10.99 10.86 13.81
C LEU A 148 -12.00 12.00 13.80
N LEU A 149 -12.60 12.27 12.64
CA LEU A 149 -13.62 13.29 12.41
C LEU A 149 -14.83 12.66 11.71
N PRO A 150 -15.84 12.16 12.43
CA PRO A 150 -17.00 11.47 11.84
C PRO A 150 -17.77 12.31 10.81
N THR A 151 -17.84 13.63 11.00
CA THR A 151 -18.44 14.57 10.03
C THR A 151 -17.44 15.03 8.97
N GLY A 152 -16.15 14.75 9.16
CA GLY A 152 -15.06 15.29 8.36
C GLY A 152 -14.61 16.70 8.73
N ILE A 153 -15.36 17.40 9.61
CA ILE A 153 -15.16 18.81 9.97
C ILE A 153 -14.67 18.91 11.41
N ARG A 154 -13.47 19.43 11.60
CA ARG A 154 -12.83 19.53 12.92
C ARG A 154 -13.64 20.35 13.94
N ALA A 155 -14.26 21.43 13.48
CA ALA A 155 -15.06 22.31 14.35
C ALA A 155 -16.38 21.67 14.83
N GLU A 156 -16.89 20.66 14.11
CA GLU A 156 -18.16 20.01 14.48
C GLU A 156 -17.94 18.87 15.47
N GLN A 157 -17.03 17.95 15.18
CA GLN A 157 -16.86 16.76 16.01
C GLN A 157 -15.45 16.16 15.91
N VAL A 158 -14.81 15.92 17.06
CA VAL A 158 -13.55 15.20 17.19
C VAL A 158 -13.78 13.93 18.01
N ASN A 159 -13.47 12.77 17.45
CA ASN A 159 -13.58 11.49 18.14
C ASN A 159 -12.35 11.20 19.01
N LYS A 160 -12.45 11.50 20.30
CA LYS A 160 -11.37 11.29 21.27
C LYS A 160 -10.99 9.80 21.42
N LYS A 161 -11.92 8.86 21.22
CA LYS A 161 -11.63 7.41 21.24
C LYS A 161 -10.77 7.01 20.03
N GLY A 162 -11.08 7.58 18.85
CA GLY A 162 -10.26 7.38 17.65
C GLY A 162 -8.85 7.93 17.80
N ILE A 163 -8.69 9.12 18.43
CA ILE A 163 -7.36 9.67 18.72
C ILE A 163 -6.60 8.75 19.67
N ARG A 164 -7.22 8.30 20.76
CA ARG A 164 -6.59 7.38 21.71
C ARG A 164 -6.11 6.10 21.04
N PHE A 165 -6.96 5.47 20.22
CA PHE A 165 -6.63 4.26 19.47
C PHE A 165 -5.32 4.40 18.69
N TYR A 166 -5.16 5.46 17.87
CA TYR A 166 -3.92 5.67 17.11
C TYR A 166 -2.75 6.10 18.00
N SER A 167 -3.00 6.81 19.10
CA SER A 167 -1.98 7.15 20.08
C SER A 167 -1.38 5.90 20.72
N ASP A 168 -2.23 4.97 21.14
CA ASP A 168 -1.82 3.71 21.77
C ASP A 168 -1.03 2.83 20.78
N LEU A 169 -1.45 2.78 19.50
CA LEU A 169 -0.72 2.09 18.43
C LEU A 169 0.67 2.71 18.21
N ILE A 170 0.77 4.04 18.11
CA ILE A 170 2.04 4.74 17.91
C ILE A 170 2.98 4.49 19.09
N ASP A 171 2.49 4.57 20.32
CA ASP A 171 3.27 4.33 21.52
C ASP A 171 3.78 2.89 21.60
N ALA A 172 2.95 1.91 21.22
CA ALA A 172 3.32 0.50 21.21
C ALA A 172 4.38 0.18 20.14
N LEU A 173 4.29 0.81 18.96
CA LEU A 173 5.33 0.72 17.91
C LEU A 173 6.66 1.29 18.41
N LEU A 174 6.66 2.50 18.96
CA LEU A 174 7.86 3.15 19.49
C LEU A 174 8.47 2.38 20.66
N LYS A 175 7.64 1.85 21.56
CA LYS A 175 8.09 0.96 22.65
C LYS A 175 8.78 -0.31 22.12
N SER A 176 8.39 -0.75 20.92
CA SER A 176 8.98 -1.88 20.23
C SER A 176 10.16 -1.49 19.31
N ASN A 177 10.64 -0.25 19.40
CA ASN A 177 11.70 0.31 18.54
C ASN A 177 11.34 0.27 17.04
N ILE A 178 10.06 0.42 16.70
CA ILE A 178 9.54 0.46 15.33
C ILE A 178 9.08 1.90 15.02
N THR A 179 9.65 2.50 14.00
CA THR A 179 9.33 3.88 13.59
C THR A 179 7.98 3.93 12.88
N PRO A 180 7.00 4.73 13.34
CA PRO A 180 5.75 4.90 12.62
C PRO A 180 5.93 5.82 11.41
N ILE A 181 5.48 5.39 10.23
CA ILE A 181 5.27 6.20 9.04
C ILE A 181 3.77 6.33 8.83
N VAL A 182 3.24 7.54 8.98
CA VAL A 182 1.79 7.75 9.05
C VAL A 182 1.26 8.40 7.78
N THR A 183 0.30 7.72 7.15
CA THR A 183 -0.44 8.24 5.99
C THR A 183 -1.75 8.88 6.48
N LEU A 184 -1.98 10.15 6.11
CA LEU A 184 -3.17 10.89 6.50
C LEU A 184 -4.42 10.44 5.75
N TYR A 185 -4.28 10.14 4.44
CA TYR A 185 -5.42 9.78 3.60
C TYR A 185 -5.09 8.60 2.68
N HIS A 186 -5.87 7.52 2.81
CA HIS A 186 -5.79 6.35 1.95
C HIS A 186 -7.21 5.95 1.49
N TRP A 187 -7.88 6.91 0.80
CA TRP A 187 -9.12 6.81 0.04
C TRP A 187 -10.41 6.88 0.87
N ASP A 188 -10.33 6.91 2.19
CA ASP A 188 -11.46 6.90 3.12
C ASP A 188 -11.98 8.33 3.45
N LEU A 189 -12.73 8.91 2.50
CA LEU A 189 -13.37 10.20 2.70
C LEU A 189 -14.60 10.09 3.62
N PRO A 190 -14.78 10.97 4.62
CA PRO A 190 -16.00 11.04 5.40
C PRO A 190 -17.24 11.21 4.53
N GLN A 191 -18.23 10.33 4.69
CA GLN A 191 -19.45 10.29 3.86
C GLN A 191 -20.19 11.63 3.85
N LEU A 192 -20.20 12.35 4.97
CA LEU A 192 -20.87 13.64 5.05
C LEU A 192 -20.24 14.68 4.11
N LEU A 193 -18.90 14.67 3.96
CA LEU A 193 -18.20 15.56 3.03
C LEU A 193 -18.56 15.25 1.57
N GLN A 194 -18.74 13.97 1.26
CA GLN A 194 -19.20 13.59 -0.09
C GLN A 194 -20.64 14.04 -0.33
N VAL A 195 -21.57 13.77 0.59
CA VAL A 195 -22.99 14.06 0.42
C VAL A 195 -23.28 15.56 0.43
N LYS A 196 -22.66 16.30 1.36
CA LYS A 196 -22.97 17.74 1.57
C LYS A 196 -22.20 18.65 0.60
N TYR A 197 -20.97 18.27 0.22
CA TYR A 197 -20.08 19.14 -0.53
C TYR A 197 -19.63 18.55 -1.89
N GLY A 198 -19.96 17.30 -2.19
CA GLY A 198 -19.52 16.62 -3.43
C GLY A 198 -18.10 16.06 -3.38
N GLY A 199 -17.52 15.93 -2.17
CA GLY A 199 -16.19 15.39 -1.99
C GLY A 199 -15.11 16.13 -2.77
N TRP A 200 -14.13 15.43 -3.33
CA TRP A 200 -13.00 16.03 -4.04
C TRP A 200 -13.37 16.80 -5.32
N GLN A 201 -14.65 16.80 -5.74
CA GLN A 201 -15.12 17.69 -6.80
C GLN A 201 -15.25 19.15 -6.33
N ASN A 202 -15.14 19.42 -5.05
CA ASN A 202 -15.27 20.74 -4.46
C ASN A 202 -13.95 21.23 -3.86
N VAL A 203 -13.55 22.44 -4.21
CA VAL A 203 -12.31 23.07 -3.74
C VAL A 203 -12.25 23.22 -2.22
N SER A 204 -13.39 23.36 -1.53
CA SER A 204 -13.44 23.45 -0.07
C SER A 204 -12.84 22.24 0.65
N MET A 205 -12.72 21.09 -0.03
CA MET A 205 -12.04 19.92 0.50
C MET A 205 -10.59 20.18 0.87
N THR A 206 -9.92 21.12 0.22
CA THR A 206 -8.55 21.52 0.53
C THR A 206 -8.42 22.03 1.97
N SER A 207 -9.37 22.87 2.39
CA SER A 207 -9.40 23.42 3.75
C SER A 207 -9.79 22.35 4.78
N TYR A 208 -10.81 21.54 4.50
CA TYR A 208 -11.21 20.46 5.41
C TYR A 208 -10.08 19.44 5.62
N PHE A 209 -9.35 19.10 4.54
CA PHE A 209 -8.19 18.22 4.66
C PHE A 209 -7.05 18.86 5.46
N SER A 210 -6.79 20.15 5.26
CA SER A 210 -5.78 20.87 6.02
C SER A 210 -6.10 20.92 7.53
N ASP A 211 -7.36 21.14 7.89
CA ASP A 211 -7.80 21.13 9.29
C ASP A 211 -7.71 19.72 9.92
N TYR A 212 -8.00 18.68 9.14
CA TYR A 212 -7.80 17.31 9.54
C TYR A 212 -6.32 16.97 9.73
N ALA A 213 -5.47 17.37 8.78
CA ALA A 213 -4.02 17.18 8.88
C ALA A 213 -3.44 17.89 10.11
N ASP A 214 -3.88 19.13 10.37
CA ASP A 214 -3.49 19.88 11.57
C ASP A 214 -3.88 19.18 12.87
N LEU A 215 -5.09 18.58 12.93
CA LEU A 215 -5.50 17.77 14.08
C LEU A 215 -4.55 16.57 14.29
N CYS A 216 -4.17 15.90 13.19
CA CYS A 216 -3.27 14.75 13.26
C CYS A 216 -1.85 15.18 13.70
N PHE A 217 -1.33 16.28 13.17
CA PHE A 217 -0.04 16.83 13.57
C PHE A 217 -0.04 17.26 15.04
N GLU A 218 -1.12 17.88 15.51
CA GLU A 218 -1.28 18.25 16.91
C GLU A 218 -1.29 17.03 17.84
N ALA A 219 -2.06 15.99 17.47
CA ALA A 219 -2.29 14.83 18.33
C ALA A 219 -1.11 13.84 18.37
N PHE A 220 -0.32 13.74 17.30
CA PHE A 220 0.67 12.65 17.14
C PHE A 220 2.07 13.12 16.72
N GLY A 221 2.25 14.40 16.34
CA GLY A 221 3.50 14.87 15.75
C GLY A 221 4.67 15.00 16.72
N ASP A 222 4.41 14.92 18.02
CA ASP A 222 5.45 14.77 19.05
C ASP A 222 6.23 13.45 18.86
N ARG A 223 5.56 12.39 18.38
CA ARG A 223 6.06 11.02 18.21
C ARG A 223 6.26 10.62 16.75
N VAL A 224 5.40 11.04 15.83
CA VAL A 224 5.49 10.71 14.40
C VAL A 224 6.39 11.72 13.69
N LYS A 225 7.41 11.19 12.97
CA LYS A 225 8.40 12.00 12.26
C LYS A 225 8.31 11.86 10.74
N HIS A 226 7.53 10.93 10.21
CA HIS A 226 7.33 10.73 8.78
C HIS A 226 5.83 10.72 8.45
N TRP A 227 5.41 11.72 7.70
CA TRP A 227 4.02 11.92 7.30
C TRP A 227 3.86 11.79 5.79
N ILE A 228 2.85 11.04 5.37
CA ILE A 228 2.41 10.96 3.99
C ILE A 228 1.01 11.58 3.92
N THR A 229 0.83 12.58 3.09
CA THR A 229 -0.47 13.26 2.96
C THR A 229 -1.50 12.37 2.27
N PHE A 230 -1.16 11.85 1.09
CA PHE A 230 -2.02 11.00 0.27
C PHE A 230 -1.26 9.75 -0.17
N SER A 231 -1.93 8.61 -0.21
CA SER A 231 -1.46 7.37 -0.82
C SER A 231 -2.18 7.12 -2.14
N ASP A 232 -1.41 6.89 -3.21
CA ASP A 232 -1.84 6.63 -4.58
C ASP A 232 -3.08 7.44 -5.00
N PRO A 233 -2.97 8.78 -5.03
CA PRO A 233 -4.11 9.62 -5.39
C PRO A 233 -4.58 9.42 -6.83
N ARG A 234 -3.69 8.98 -7.76
CA ARG A 234 -4.06 8.69 -9.14
C ARG A 234 -5.09 7.56 -9.23
N ALA A 235 -4.81 6.42 -8.61
CA ALA A 235 -5.76 5.30 -8.63
C ALA A 235 -7.06 5.65 -7.89
N MET A 236 -7.00 6.45 -6.83
CA MET A 236 -8.18 6.91 -6.11
C MET A 236 -9.09 7.75 -7.00
N VAL A 237 -8.55 8.74 -7.75
CA VAL A 237 -9.39 9.58 -8.61
C VAL A 237 -9.88 8.83 -9.86
N GLU A 238 -9.07 7.92 -10.41
CA GLU A 238 -9.46 7.08 -11.54
C GLU A 238 -10.61 6.14 -11.15
N LYS A 239 -10.47 5.43 -10.05
CA LYS A 239 -11.48 4.45 -9.62
C LYS A 239 -12.70 5.08 -8.98
N GLY A 240 -12.55 6.21 -8.31
CA GLY A 240 -13.64 6.89 -7.59
C GLY A 240 -14.42 7.89 -8.43
N TYR A 241 -13.76 8.61 -9.35
CA TYR A 241 -14.34 9.75 -10.08
C TYR A 241 -14.35 9.60 -11.60
N GLU A 242 -13.71 8.57 -12.16
CA GLU A 242 -13.73 8.26 -13.59
C GLU A 242 -14.56 7.01 -13.87
N THR A 243 -14.14 5.87 -13.31
CA THR A 243 -14.78 4.57 -13.59
C THR A 243 -15.90 4.23 -12.62
N GLY A 244 -15.93 4.85 -11.45
CA GLY A 244 -16.91 4.60 -10.40
C GLY A 244 -16.80 3.20 -9.74
N ARG A 245 -15.65 2.53 -9.87
CA ARG A 245 -15.42 1.19 -9.30
C ARG A 245 -15.20 1.21 -7.79
N HIS A 246 -14.67 2.34 -7.26
CA HIS A 246 -14.48 2.57 -5.83
C HIS A 246 -15.33 3.75 -5.36
N ALA A 247 -15.47 3.93 -4.05
CA ALA A 247 -16.12 5.10 -3.50
C ALA A 247 -15.41 6.40 -3.97
N PRO A 248 -16.16 7.47 -4.28
CA PRO A 248 -17.61 7.64 -4.12
C PRO A 248 -18.48 7.05 -5.23
N GLY A 249 -17.92 6.33 -6.20
CA GLY A 249 -18.66 5.62 -7.24
C GLY A 249 -19.15 6.51 -8.40
N LEU A 250 -18.53 7.67 -8.61
CA LEU A 250 -18.92 8.62 -9.63
C LEU A 250 -18.29 8.28 -10.99
N LYS A 251 -19.11 8.26 -12.03
CA LYS A 251 -18.69 8.01 -13.42
C LYS A 251 -18.67 9.33 -14.19
N LEU A 252 -17.68 10.16 -13.92
CA LEU A 252 -17.50 11.48 -14.53
C LEU A 252 -16.38 11.43 -15.58
N HIS A 253 -16.61 10.63 -16.63
CA HIS A 253 -15.62 10.30 -17.64
C HIS A 253 -14.93 11.52 -18.24
N GLY A 254 -13.60 11.49 -18.24
CA GLY A 254 -12.73 12.51 -18.83
C GLY A 254 -12.70 13.87 -18.10
N THR A 255 -13.40 14.02 -16.97
CA THR A 255 -13.48 15.33 -16.27
C THR A 255 -13.31 15.19 -14.75
N GLY A 256 -14.07 14.30 -14.12
CA GLY A 256 -14.16 14.21 -12.66
C GLY A 256 -12.85 13.91 -11.98
N MET A 257 -12.05 13.00 -12.55
CA MET A 257 -10.77 12.66 -11.99
C MET A 257 -9.74 13.80 -12.08
N TYR A 258 -9.72 14.56 -13.16
CA TYR A 258 -8.82 15.71 -13.30
C TYR A 258 -9.13 16.79 -12.26
N LYS A 259 -10.41 17.10 -12.08
CA LYS A 259 -10.86 18.07 -11.09
C LYS A 259 -10.56 17.61 -9.65
N ALA A 260 -10.80 16.34 -9.34
CA ALA A 260 -10.47 15.77 -8.03
C ALA A 260 -8.96 15.80 -7.76
N ALA A 261 -8.14 15.40 -8.74
CA ALA A 261 -6.68 15.43 -8.63
C ALA A 261 -6.15 16.85 -8.40
N HIS A 262 -6.69 17.84 -9.11
CA HIS A 262 -6.34 19.25 -8.94
C HIS A 262 -6.53 19.72 -7.49
N HIS A 263 -7.68 19.39 -6.89
CA HIS A 263 -7.95 19.74 -5.51
C HIS A 263 -7.08 18.95 -4.51
N ILE A 264 -6.73 17.71 -4.81
CA ILE A 264 -5.83 16.89 -3.97
C ILE A 264 -4.42 17.47 -3.96
N ILE A 265 -3.89 17.90 -5.12
CA ILE A 265 -2.57 18.54 -5.20
C ILE A 265 -2.55 19.83 -4.36
N LYS A 266 -3.61 20.64 -4.45
CA LYS A 266 -3.75 21.85 -3.62
C LYS A 266 -3.88 21.52 -2.12
N ALA A 267 -4.62 20.48 -1.78
CA ALA A 267 -4.79 20.02 -0.39
C ALA A 267 -3.46 19.51 0.20
N HIS A 268 -2.67 18.77 -0.58
CA HIS A 268 -1.32 18.35 -0.20
C HIS A 268 -0.44 19.56 0.12
N ALA A 269 -0.37 20.53 -0.79
CA ALA A 269 0.44 21.74 -0.60
C ALA A 269 0.00 22.53 0.64
N GLN A 270 -1.31 22.68 0.85
CA GLN A 270 -1.85 23.38 2.01
C GLN A 270 -1.49 22.70 3.33
N ALA A 271 -1.58 21.38 3.41
CA ALA A 271 -1.19 20.59 4.58
C ALA A 271 0.31 20.70 4.86
N TRP A 272 1.17 20.63 3.81
CA TRP A 272 2.61 20.80 3.94
C TRP A 272 2.98 22.20 4.46
N HIS A 273 2.37 23.26 3.91
CA HIS A 273 2.59 24.63 4.38
C HIS A 273 2.11 24.82 5.83
N SER A 274 0.97 24.21 6.21
CA SER A 274 0.48 24.24 7.58
C SER A 274 1.46 23.58 8.53
N TYR A 275 1.98 22.38 8.17
CA TYR A 275 3.00 21.71 8.95
C TYR A 275 4.26 22.56 9.09
N ARG A 276 4.77 23.09 7.98
CA ARG A 276 5.97 23.95 7.96
C ARG A 276 5.81 25.17 8.88
N LYS A 277 4.65 25.83 8.83
CA LYS A 277 4.40 27.08 9.57
C LYS A 277 4.15 26.84 11.06
N LYS A 278 3.37 25.82 11.41
CA LYS A 278 2.86 25.63 12.77
C LYS A 278 3.66 24.60 13.59
N TRP A 279 4.16 23.54 12.95
CA TRP A 279 4.60 22.33 13.63
C TRP A 279 6.07 21.99 13.44
N ARG A 280 6.66 22.23 12.26
CA ARG A 280 8.01 21.77 11.91
C ARG A 280 9.07 22.09 12.95
N ASN A 281 9.11 23.33 13.44
CA ASN A 281 10.12 23.76 14.41
C ASN A 281 10.01 23.03 15.76
N LYS A 282 8.81 22.58 16.13
CA LYS A 282 8.55 21.87 17.39
C LYS A 282 8.71 20.35 17.24
N GLN A 283 8.29 19.82 16.10
CA GLN A 283 8.13 18.38 15.89
C GLN A 283 9.27 17.76 15.08
N GLN A 284 9.97 18.54 14.23
CA GLN A 284 11.14 18.10 13.47
C GLN A 284 10.84 16.90 12.54
N GLY A 285 9.62 16.82 11.98
CA GLY A 285 9.20 15.76 11.07
C GLY A 285 9.30 16.17 9.61
N LEU A 286 9.12 15.18 8.75
CA LEU A 286 9.09 15.26 7.30
C LEU A 286 7.68 14.98 6.78
N VAL A 287 7.25 15.72 5.76
CA VAL A 287 5.95 15.56 5.11
C VAL A 287 6.17 15.33 3.63
N GLY A 288 5.71 14.19 3.12
CA GLY A 288 5.77 13.81 1.71
C GLY A 288 4.42 13.35 1.17
N ILE A 289 4.44 12.84 -0.05
CA ILE A 289 3.31 12.22 -0.73
C ILE A 289 3.72 10.85 -1.26
N SER A 290 2.83 9.87 -1.28
CA SER A 290 3.08 8.54 -1.85
C SER A 290 2.35 8.38 -3.18
N LEU A 291 3.13 8.20 -4.26
CA LEU A 291 2.66 8.07 -5.63
C LEU A 291 3.00 6.68 -6.16
N ASN A 292 2.03 6.00 -6.79
CA ASN A 292 2.26 4.69 -7.37
C ASN A 292 2.41 4.80 -8.89
N CYS A 293 3.41 4.14 -9.43
CA CYS A 293 3.65 4.05 -10.87
C CYS A 293 4.28 2.71 -11.23
N ASP A 294 3.73 2.04 -12.25
CA ASP A 294 4.42 0.96 -12.94
C ASP A 294 5.43 1.54 -13.93
N TRP A 295 6.47 0.78 -14.29
CA TRP A 295 7.38 1.20 -15.34
C TRP A 295 6.75 0.97 -16.72
N GLY A 296 6.81 1.98 -17.59
CA GLY A 296 6.44 1.89 -19.00
C GLY A 296 7.67 1.71 -19.86
N GLU A 297 7.85 0.53 -20.45
CA GLU A 297 8.92 0.23 -21.38
C GLU A 297 8.41 0.36 -22.81
N PRO A 298 9.09 1.07 -23.74
CA PRO A 298 8.68 1.09 -25.14
C PRO A 298 8.73 -0.34 -25.74
N VAL A 299 7.73 -0.69 -26.55
CA VAL A 299 7.69 -1.98 -27.26
C VAL A 299 8.90 -2.11 -28.19
N ASP A 300 9.21 -1.05 -28.90
CA ASP A 300 10.43 -0.94 -29.70
C ASP A 300 11.18 0.34 -29.36
N ILE A 301 12.35 0.21 -28.74
CA ILE A 301 13.21 1.34 -28.34
C ILE A 301 13.77 2.11 -29.55
N ASN A 302 13.78 1.50 -30.74
CA ASN A 302 14.21 2.14 -31.99
C ASN A 302 13.07 2.87 -32.70
N ASN A 303 11.82 2.67 -32.26
CA ASN A 303 10.66 3.41 -32.75
C ASN A 303 10.44 4.67 -31.89
N PRO A 304 10.69 5.89 -32.41
CA PRO A 304 10.53 7.12 -31.62
C PRO A 304 9.12 7.27 -31.04
N LYS A 305 8.10 6.79 -31.73
CA LYS A 305 6.71 6.87 -31.27
C LYS A 305 6.42 6.01 -30.05
N ASP A 306 7.03 4.83 -29.96
CA ASP A 306 6.91 3.99 -28.79
C ASP A 306 7.69 4.57 -27.59
N VAL A 307 8.84 5.20 -27.86
CA VAL A 307 9.63 5.89 -26.84
C VAL A 307 8.85 7.09 -26.29
N GLU A 308 8.26 7.92 -27.16
CA GLU A 308 7.40 9.04 -26.76
C GLU A 308 6.15 8.58 -26.02
N ALA A 309 5.54 7.45 -26.42
CA ALA A 309 4.40 6.88 -25.73
C ALA A 309 4.76 6.37 -24.34
N ALA A 310 5.91 5.75 -24.17
CA ALA A 310 6.42 5.29 -22.87
C ALA A 310 6.74 6.47 -21.94
N GLU A 311 7.37 7.52 -22.44
CA GLU A 311 7.60 8.76 -21.67
C GLU A 311 6.25 9.39 -21.27
N ARG A 312 5.31 9.50 -22.20
CA ARG A 312 3.96 10.02 -21.94
C ARG A 312 3.22 9.17 -20.89
N TYR A 313 3.38 7.85 -20.91
CA TYR A 313 2.84 6.97 -19.87
C TYR A 313 3.36 7.37 -18.48
N LEU A 314 4.66 7.57 -18.32
CA LEU A 314 5.27 7.96 -17.05
C LEU A 314 4.81 9.35 -16.60
N GLN A 315 4.65 10.28 -17.54
CA GLN A 315 4.17 11.63 -17.25
C GLN A 315 2.68 11.63 -16.81
N PHE A 316 1.84 10.82 -17.42
CA PHE A 316 0.44 10.66 -16.99
C PHE A 316 0.30 9.85 -15.70
N CYS A 317 1.21 8.90 -15.42
CA CYS A 317 1.17 8.04 -14.24
C CYS A 317 1.78 8.73 -13.01
N LEU A 318 3.06 9.07 -13.07
CA LEU A 318 3.83 9.69 -11.98
C LEU A 318 3.82 11.22 -12.08
N GLY A 319 4.12 11.74 -13.28
CA GLY A 319 4.28 13.16 -13.54
C GLY A 319 3.05 13.98 -13.19
N TRP A 320 1.86 13.46 -13.38
CA TRP A 320 0.61 14.15 -13.09
C TRP A 320 0.56 14.77 -11.67
N PHE A 321 1.06 14.07 -10.68
CA PHE A 321 1.15 14.56 -9.29
C PHE A 321 2.55 15.06 -8.93
N ALA A 322 3.59 14.36 -9.37
CA ALA A 322 4.95 14.71 -9.02
C ALA A 322 5.40 16.03 -9.66
N ASN A 323 5.05 16.28 -10.93
CA ASN A 323 5.49 17.48 -11.63
C ASN A 323 4.97 18.78 -10.98
N PRO A 324 3.68 18.92 -10.64
CA PRO A 324 3.22 20.09 -9.90
C PRO A 324 3.97 20.29 -8.57
N ILE A 325 4.21 19.21 -7.84
CA ILE A 325 4.84 19.26 -6.51
C ILE A 325 6.33 19.64 -6.60
N TYR A 326 7.07 19.09 -7.56
CA TYR A 326 8.53 19.32 -7.68
C TYR A 326 8.87 20.46 -8.65
N ALA A 327 8.13 20.61 -9.75
CA ALA A 327 8.39 21.62 -10.77
C ALA A 327 7.41 22.80 -10.78
N GLY A 328 6.20 22.65 -10.22
CA GLY A 328 5.22 23.71 -10.03
C GLY A 328 4.04 23.70 -11.01
N ASP A 329 4.04 22.85 -12.05
CA ASP A 329 2.94 22.74 -13.01
C ASP A 329 2.77 21.32 -13.51
N TYR A 330 1.67 21.02 -14.16
CA TYR A 330 1.45 19.75 -14.84
C TYR A 330 2.51 19.50 -15.94
N PRO A 331 2.80 18.23 -16.28
CA PRO A 331 3.62 17.89 -17.44
C PRO A 331 3.03 18.53 -18.71
N GLU A 332 3.87 19.11 -19.57
CA GLU A 332 3.43 19.78 -20.79
C GLU A 332 2.62 18.83 -21.68
N VAL A 333 3.12 17.58 -21.83
CA VAL A 333 2.43 16.55 -22.62
C VAL A 333 1.00 16.27 -22.14
N MET A 334 0.70 16.40 -20.84
CA MET A 334 -0.66 16.27 -20.34
C MET A 334 -1.53 17.46 -20.73
N LYS A 335 -0.99 18.68 -20.63
CA LYS A 335 -1.71 19.91 -21.01
C LYS A 335 -2.05 19.87 -22.49
N ASP A 336 -1.08 19.53 -23.35
CA ASP A 336 -1.24 19.47 -24.79
C ASP A 336 -2.27 18.41 -25.22
N HIS A 337 -2.13 17.18 -24.73
CA HIS A 337 -3.02 16.07 -25.11
C HIS A 337 -4.47 16.30 -24.65
N ILE A 338 -4.65 16.72 -23.39
CA ILE A 338 -5.99 16.94 -22.84
C ILE A 338 -6.60 18.21 -23.42
N GLY A 339 -5.80 19.29 -23.62
CA GLY A 339 -6.23 20.54 -24.23
C GLY A 339 -6.73 20.32 -25.64
N ARG A 340 -5.89 19.79 -26.54
CA ARG A 340 -6.24 19.45 -27.92
C ARG A 340 -7.52 18.60 -28.01
N LYS A 341 -7.60 17.53 -27.19
CA LYS A 341 -8.81 16.68 -27.20
C LYS A 341 -10.05 17.36 -26.62
N SER A 342 -9.88 18.33 -25.75
CA SER A 342 -11.01 19.16 -25.30
C SER A 342 -11.53 20.06 -26.39
N GLU A 343 -10.65 20.69 -27.19
CA GLU A 343 -10.99 21.46 -28.38
C GLU A 343 -11.70 20.60 -29.46
N GLU A 344 -11.17 19.39 -29.73
CA GLU A 344 -11.79 18.40 -30.64
C GLU A 344 -13.22 18.00 -30.20
N GLN A 345 -13.54 18.14 -28.91
CA GLN A 345 -14.87 17.89 -28.34
C GLN A 345 -15.75 19.14 -28.33
N GLY A 346 -15.25 20.29 -28.83
CA GLY A 346 -15.98 21.56 -28.85
C GLY A 346 -16.07 22.24 -27.48
N LEU A 347 -15.13 21.97 -26.57
CA LEU A 347 -15.07 22.62 -25.27
C LEU A 347 -14.21 23.89 -25.35
N ASP A 348 -14.71 25.00 -24.77
CA ASP A 348 -14.00 26.28 -24.71
C ASP A 348 -12.73 26.23 -23.82
N MET A 349 -12.64 25.25 -22.92
CA MET A 349 -11.53 25.10 -22.00
C MET A 349 -11.09 23.64 -21.89
N SER A 350 -9.82 23.45 -21.56
CA SER A 350 -9.27 22.12 -21.26
C SER A 350 -10.01 21.46 -20.09
N ARG A 351 -10.23 20.14 -20.20
CA ARG A 351 -10.76 19.31 -19.11
C ARG A 351 -9.77 19.17 -17.95
N LEU A 352 -8.48 19.39 -18.20
CA LEU A 352 -7.46 19.49 -17.16
C LEU A 352 -7.49 20.92 -16.60
N PRO A 353 -7.85 21.11 -15.30
CA PRO A 353 -7.84 22.45 -14.71
C PRO A 353 -6.43 23.05 -14.69
N GLU A 354 -6.33 24.37 -14.78
CA GLU A 354 -5.07 25.09 -14.75
C GLU A 354 -4.75 25.63 -13.36
N PHE A 355 -3.47 25.63 -13.00
CA PHE A 355 -2.98 26.35 -11.83
C PHE A 355 -2.64 27.79 -12.20
N SER A 356 -3.11 28.75 -11.41
CA SER A 356 -2.66 30.13 -11.50
C SER A 356 -1.15 30.24 -11.16
N LEU A 357 -0.50 31.33 -11.56
CA LEU A 357 0.92 31.58 -11.22
C LEU A 357 1.18 31.55 -9.70
N GLN A 358 0.22 32.01 -8.91
CA GLN A 358 0.31 31.96 -7.46
C GLN A 358 0.24 30.53 -6.95
N GLU A 359 -0.68 29.70 -7.48
CA GLU A 359 -0.80 28.30 -7.11
C GLU A 359 0.42 27.48 -7.53
N LYS A 360 0.97 27.71 -8.74
CA LYS A 360 2.21 27.07 -9.20
C LYS A 360 3.36 27.33 -8.22
N SER A 361 3.53 28.59 -7.79
CA SER A 361 4.54 28.97 -6.78
C SER A 361 4.26 28.37 -5.39
N TYR A 362 2.99 28.28 -5.01
CA TYR A 362 2.57 27.72 -3.72
C TYR A 362 2.74 26.21 -3.64
N ILE A 363 2.52 25.49 -4.74
CA ILE A 363 2.60 24.01 -4.82
C ILE A 363 4.05 23.55 -4.96
N LYS A 364 4.88 24.28 -5.71
CA LYS A 364 6.27 23.91 -5.98
C LYS A 364 7.09 23.72 -4.70
N GLY A 365 7.75 22.56 -4.56
CA GLY A 365 8.63 22.25 -3.45
C GLY A 365 7.91 21.83 -2.16
N THR A 366 6.64 21.43 -2.24
CA THR A 366 5.83 21.04 -1.07
C THR A 366 5.95 19.58 -0.68
N SER A 367 7.11 18.95 -0.90
CA SER A 367 7.38 17.59 -0.41
C SER A 367 8.81 17.48 0.09
N ASP A 368 8.99 16.91 1.27
CA ASP A 368 10.31 16.68 1.87
C ASP A 368 10.95 15.38 1.37
N PHE A 369 10.15 14.46 0.84
CA PHE A 369 10.57 13.20 0.24
C PHE A 369 9.52 12.70 -0.76
N LEU A 370 9.93 11.89 -1.71
CA LEU A 370 9.05 11.17 -2.61
C LEU A 370 8.76 9.78 -2.04
N GLY A 371 7.50 9.52 -1.69
CA GLY A 371 7.01 8.16 -1.49
C GLY A 371 6.72 7.53 -2.85
N LEU A 372 7.29 6.37 -3.14
CA LEU A 372 7.11 5.68 -4.43
C LEU A 372 6.60 4.26 -4.22
N GLY A 373 5.39 3.98 -4.72
CA GLY A 373 4.85 2.62 -4.85
C GLY A 373 5.11 2.08 -6.24
N HIS A 374 5.47 0.78 -6.32
CA HIS A 374 5.71 0.11 -7.58
C HIS A 374 5.40 -1.38 -7.46
N PHE A 375 4.75 -1.95 -8.47
CA PHE A 375 4.34 -3.35 -8.42
C PHE A 375 4.74 -4.16 -9.63
N THR A 376 4.77 -3.57 -10.85
CA THR A 376 5.03 -4.28 -12.10
C THR A 376 5.55 -3.36 -13.21
N THR A 377 5.71 -3.90 -14.40
CA THR A 377 6.13 -3.20 -15.62
C THR A 377 5.09 -3.42 -16.71
N ARG A 378 4.99 -2.49 -17.67
CA ARG A 378 4.18 -2.59 -18.88
C ARG A 378 5.05 -2.33 -20.11
N TYR A 379 4.76 -3.00 -21.20
CA TYR A 379 5.19 -2.54 -22.52
C TYR A 379 4.22 -1.50 -23.02
N ILE A 380 4.74 -0.42 -23.60
CA ILE A 380 3.98 0.71 -24.08
C ILE A 380 4.24 0.92 -25.57
N THR A 381 3.18 1.10 -26.34
CA THR A 381 3.25 1.49 -27.76
C THR A 381 2.25 2.60 -28.05
N GLU A 382 2.53 3.38 -29.09
CA GLU A 382 1.61 4.43 -29.53
C GLU A 382 0.29 3.82 -30.05
N ARG A 383 -0.81 4.48 -29.76
CA ARG A 383 -2.09 4.18 -30.37
C ARG A 383 -2.27 5.02 -31.65
N ASN A 384 -2.15 4.41 -32.82
CA ASN A 384 -2.19 5.05 -34.14
C ASN A 384 -3.58 5.09 -34.78
N TYR A 385 -4.64 4.77 -34.03
CA TYR A 385 -6.02 4.84 -34.50
C TYR A 385 -6.89 5.67 -33.56
N PRO A 386 -7.87 6.41 -34.10
CA PRO A 386 -8.76 7.21 -33.26
C PRO A 386 -9.53 6.33 -32.26
N SER A 387 -9.65 6.79 -31.02
CA SER A 387 -10.54 6.14 -30.08
C SER A 387 -12.00 6.33 -30.51
N ARG A 388 -12.75 5.24 -30.58
CA ARG A 388 -14.21 5.27 -30.77
C ARG A 388 -14.97 5.51 -29.46
N GLN A 389 -14.25 5.51 -28.33
CA GLN A 389 -14.82 5.74 -27.01
C GLN A 389 -14.82 7.23 -26.70
N GLY A 390 -15.74 7.64 -25.85
CA GLY A 390 -15.84 9.03 -25.38
C GLY A 390 -14.62 9.48 -24.55
N PRO A 391 -14.65 10.72 -24.04
CA PRO A 391 -13.58 11.26 -23.22
C PRO A 391 -13.26 10.37 -22.03
N SER A 392 -11.98 10.09 -21.80
CA SER A 392 -11.51 9.35 -20.64
C SER A 392 -10.01 9.49 -20.48
N TYR A 393 -9.51 9.29 -19.27
CA TYR A 393 -8.08 9.24 -18.99
C TYR A 393 -7.33 8.26 -19.89
N GLN A 394 -7.91 7.07 -20.13
CA GLN A 394 -7.31 6.06 -20.99
C GLN A 394 -7.18 6.56 -22.45
N ASN A 395 -8.18 7.32 -22.92
CA ASN A 395 -8.17 7.86 -24.27
C ASN A 395 -7.24 9.08 -24.41
N ASP A 396 -7.07 9.86 -23.34
CA ASP A 396 -6.25 11.07 -23.37
C ASP A 396 -4.76 10.76 -23.52
N ARG A 397 -4.33 9.57 -23.12
CA ARG A 397 -2.94 9.16 -23.18
C ARG A 397 -2.43 8.75 -24.58
N ASP A 398 -3.30 8.41 -25.52
CA ASP A 398 -2.97 7.92 -26.87
C ASP A 398 -1.91 6.83 -26.91
N LEU A 399 -2.04 5.86 -26.02
CA LEU A 399 -1.13 4.72 -25.93
C LEU A 399 -1.87 3.41 -25.66
N ILE A 400 -1.17 2.30 -25.84
CA ILE A 400 -1.62 0.94 -25.53
C ILE A 400 -0.64 0.35 -24.53
N GLU A 401 -1.18 -0.21 -23.45
CA GLU A 401 -0.42 -0.96 -22.46
C GLU A 401 -0.49 -2.45 -22.80
N LEU A 402 0.66 -3.10 -22.87
CA LEU A 402 0.80 -4.51 -23.19
C LEU A 402 1.57 -5.22 -22.07
N ILE A 403 1.38 -6.52 -21.98
CA ILE A 403 2.12 -7.44 -21.11
C ILE A 403 2.79 -8.51 -21.96
N ASP A 404 3.96 -8.98 -21.56
CA ASP A 404 4.56 -10.17 -22.14
C ASP A 404 3.88 -11.40 -21.52
N PRO A 405 3.30 -12.29 -22.33
CA PRO A 405 2.65 -13.49 -21.82
C PRO A 405 3.60 -14.46 -21.10
N ASN A 406 4.91 -14.28 -21.25
CA ASN A 406 5.93 -15.08 -20.54
C ASN A 406 6.28 -14.50 -19.15
N TRP A 407 5.82 -13.30 -18.80
CA TRP A 407 6.06 -12.77 -17.45
C TRP A 407 5.33 -13.60 -16.39
N PRO A 408 5.96 -13.91 -15.25
CA PRO A 408 5.31 -14.66 -14.19
C PRO A 408 4.07 -13.93 -13.64
N ASP A 409 2.91 -14.59 -13.73
CA ASP A 409 1.64 -14.13 -13.13
C ASP A 409 1.70 -14.29 -11.59
N LEU A 410 1.29 -13.26 -10.87
CA LEU A 410 1.31 -13.20 -9.41
C LEU A 410 -0.10 -13.16 -8.78
N GLY A 411 -1.06 -13.80 -9.40
CA GLY A 411 -2.39 -14.00 -8.85
C GLY A 411 -3.41 -12.93 -9.21
N SER A 412 -3.10 -11.63 -9.10
CA SER A 412 -3.96 -10.56 -9.61
C SER A 412 -3.79 -10.40 -11.11
N ASN A 413 -4.86 -10.28 -11.87
CA ASN A 413 -4.86 -10.23 -13.35
C ASN A 413 -4.00 -9.10 -13.98
N TRP A 414 -3.57 -8.16 -13.18
CA TRP A 414 -2.77 -7.01 -13.60
C TRP A 414 -1.31 -7.08 -13.12
N LEU A 415 -0.96 -8.03 -12.25
CA LEU A 415 0.30 -8.08 -11.53
C LEU A 415 1.21 -9.18 -12.08
N TYR A 416 2.38 -8.79 -12.57
CA TYR A 416 3.40 -9.67 -13.12
C TYR A 416 4.75 -9.36 -12.47
N SER A 417 5.58 -10.39 -12.27
CA SER A 417 6.93 -10.20 -11.70
C SER A 417 7.91 -9.73 -12.76
N VAL A 418 8.20 -8.43 -12.77
CA VAL A 418 9.08 -7.77 -13.77
C VAL A 418 10.02 -6.79 -13.06
N PRO A 419 10.98 -7.26 -12.26
CA PRO A 419 11.74 -6.44 -11.32
C PRO A 419 12.68 -5.40 -11.98
N TRP A 420 13.18 -5.63 -13.21
CA TRP A 420 14.08 -4.71 -13.87
C TRP A 420 13.49 -3.31 -14.12
N GLY A 421 12.17 -3.21 -14.29
CA GLY A 421 11.51 -1.93 -14.45
C GLY A 421 11.55 -1.08 -13.18
N PHE A 422 11.65 -1.70 -12.01
CA PHE A 422 11.76 -0.98 -10.74
C PHE A 422 13.04 -0.13 -10.65
N ARG A 423 14.18 -0.69 -11.05
CA ARG A 423 15.45 0.07 -11.13
C ARG A 423 15.32 1.26 -12.07
N ARG A 424 14.68 1.07 -13.23
CA ARG A 424 14.47 2.13 -14.22
C ARG A 424 13.57 3.25 -13.68
N LEU A 425 12.48 2.88 -13.01
CA LEU A 425 11.58 3.86 -12.40
C LEU A 425 12.27 4.68 -11.29
N LEU A 426 13.07 4.03 -10.44
CA LEU A 426 13.83 4.71 -9.38
C LEU A 426 14.84 5.70 -9.97
N ASN A 427 15.59 5.31 -10.99
CA ASN A 427 16.53 6.17 -11.69
C ASN A 427 15.83 7.31 -12.44
N PHE A 428 14.68 7.04 -13.05
CA PHE A 428 13.85 8.05 -13.70
C PHE A 428 13.36 9.10 -12.68
N ALA A 429 12.79 8.66 -11.57
CA ALA A 429 12.27 9.57 -10.54
C ALA A 429 13.37 10.46 -9.95
N GLN A 430 14.56 9.91 -9.72
CA GLN A 430 15.72 10.67 -9.26
C GLN A 430 16.11 11.78 -10.26
N THR A 431 16.30 11.40 -11.51
CA THR A 431 16.75 12.32 -12.57
C THR A 431 15.70 13.38 -12.85
N GLN A 432 14.42 12.99 -12.93
CA GLN A 432 13.33 13.87 -13.32
C GLN A 432 13.01 14.92 -12.25
N TYR A 433 13.16 14.60 -10.96
CA TYR A 433 12.71 15.46 -9.86
C TYR A 433 13.84 16.05 -9.00
N GLY A 434 15.09 16.02 -9.48
CA GLY A 434 16.21 16.70 -8.82
C GLY A 434 16.72 15.98 -7.56
N ASP A 435 16.86 14.67 -7.63
CA ASP A 435 17.41 13.81 -6.56
C ASP A 435 16.69 13.90 -5.20
N PRO A 436 15.35 13.79 -5.17
CA PRO A 436 14.64 13.82 -3.90
C PRO A 436 14.99 12.59 -3.05
N PRO A 437 14.94 12.67 -1.72
CA PRO A 437 14.94 11.47 -0.89
C PRO A 437 13.75 10.58 -1.27
N ILE A 438 13.99 9.32 -1.66
CA ILE A 438 12.95 8.38 -2.06
C ILE A 438 12.71 7.36 -0.95
N TYR A 439 11.45 7.19 -0.55
CA TYR A 439 11.00 6.07 0.27
C TYR A 439 10.12 5.17 -0.59
N VAL A 440 10.52 3.92 -0.78
CA VAL A 440 9.62 2.93 -1.38
C VAL A 440 8.52 2.62 -0.36
N THR A 441 7.33 3.10 -0.63
CA THR A 441 6.20 3.07 0.32
C THR A 441 5.33 1.84 0.14
N GLU A 442 5.32 1.24 -1.05
CA GLU A 442 4.59 0.02 -1.37
C GLU A 442 5.31 -0.77 -2.46
N ASN A 443 5.61 -2.03 -2.19
CA ASN A 443 6.05 -3.02 -3.17
C ASN A 443 5.71 -4.41 -2.69
N GLY A 444 5.02 -5.22 -3.47
CA GLY A 444 4.56 -6.53 -3.03
C GLY A 444 3.78 -7.29 -4.10
N ALA A 445 3.40 -8.50 -3.75
CA ALA A 445 2.74 -9.41 -4.65
C ALA A 445 1.56 -10.13 -3.99
N SER A 446 0.52 -10.38 -4.75
CA SER A 446 -0.69 -11.05 -4.28
C SER A 446 -0.69 -12.54 -4.61
N GLN A 447 -1.53 -13.27 -3.92
CA GLN A 447 -1.86 -14.67 -4.14
C GLN A 447 -3.37 -14.79 -4.28
N LYS A 448 -3.87 -15.64 -5.19
CA LYS A 448 -5.30 -15.94 -5.29
C LYS A 448 -5.77 -16.80 -4.10
N GLU A 449 -7.02 -16.61 -3.71
CA GLU A 449 -7.64 -17.25 -2.54
C GLU A 449 -7.56 -18.79 -2.51
N HIS A 450 -7.54 -19.44 -3.69
CA HIS A 450 -7.53 -20.91 -3.77
C HIS A 450 -6.23 -21.57 -3.32
N CYS A 451 -5.24 -20.80 -2.92
CA CYS A 451 -3.99 -21.31 -2.41
C CYS A 451 -3.91 -21.03 -0.90
N THR A 452 -4.32 -21.99 -0.09
CA THR A 452 -4.16 -21.98 1.37
C THR A 452 -2.71 -22.27 1.79
N GLN A 453 -1.80 -22.42 0.82
CA GLN A 453 -0.41 -22.75 1.09
C GLN A 453 0.33 -21.57 1.71
N LEU A 454 0.92 -21.81 2.86
CA LEU A 454 1.81 -20.86 3.52
C LEU A 454 3.20 -20.77 2.86
N CYS A 455 3.51 -21.70 1.94
CA CYS A 455 4.77 -21.74 1.18
C CYS A 455 4.67 -20.82 -0.05
N ASP A 456 4.81 -19.53 0.14
CA ASP A 456 4.74 -18.52 -0.89
C ASP A 456 6.11 -18.24 -1.55
N GLU A 457 6.72 -19.27 -2.13
CA GLU A 457 8.04 -19.21 -2.79
C GLU A 457 8.09 -18.13 -3.89
N TRP A 458 7.00 -17.98 -4.65
CA TRP A 458 6.87 -16.94 -5.67
C TRP A 458 7.03 -15.52 -5.08
N ARG A 459 6.59 -15.28 -3.81
CA ARG A 459 6.81 -13.99 -3.13
C ARG A 459 8.28 -13.83 -2.70
N ILE A 460 8.94 -14.91 -2.30
CA ILE A 460 10.38 -14.90 -2.02
C ILE A 460 11.15 -14.48 -3.28
N GLN A 461 10.83 -15.05 -4.44
CA GLN A 461 11.45 -14.68 -5.72
C GLN A 461 11.15 -13.24 -6.11
N TYR A 462 9.91 -12.78 -5.90
CA TYR A 462 9.53 -11.40 -6.13
C TYR A 462 10.37 -10.44 -5.27
N LEU A 463 10.42 -10.65 -3.95
CA LEU A 463 11.19 -9.82 -3.02
C LEU A 463 12.67 -9.80 -3.40
N LYS A 464 13.25 -10.98 -3.66
CA LYS A 464 14.65 -11.11 -4.11
C LYS A 464 14.93 -10.29 -5.36
N GLY A 465 14.06 -10.39 -6.35
CA GLY A 465 14.20 -9.66 -7.61
C GLY A 465 14.10 -8.15 -7.43
N TYR A 466 13.02 -7.67 -6.82
CA TYR A 466 12.77 -6.24 -6.69
C TYR A 466 13.74 -5.53 -5.75
N ILE A 467 14.08 -6.13 -4.61
CA ILE A 467 15.07 -5.55 -3.68
C ILE A 467 16.47 -5.52 -4.34
N ASN A 468 16.83 -6.55 -5.11
CA ASN A 468 18.09 -6.54 -5.83
C ASN A 468 18.16 -5.42 -6.90
N GLU A 469 17.07 -5.17 -7.63
CA GLU A 469 17.00 -4.05 -8.58
C GLU A 469 17.03 -2.70 -7.87
N MET A 470 16.40 -2.56 -6.71
CA MET A 470 16.53 -1.37 -5.86
C MET A 470 17.99 -1.15 -5.42
N LEU A 471 18.70 -2.19 -5.00
CA LEU A 471 20.12 -2.11 -4.62
C LEU A 471 21.01 -1.69 -5.80
N LYS A 472 20.66 -2.12 -7.03
CA LYS A 472 21.31 -1.64 -8.24
C LYS A 472 21.03 -0.15 -8.50
N ALA A 473 19.79 0.31 -8.30
CA ALA A 473 19.44 1.73 -8.42
C ALA A 473 20.22 2.59 -7.41
N ILE A 474 20.42 2.12 -6.18
CA ILE A 474 21.28 2.78 -5.19
C ILE A 474 22.73 2.89 -5.69
N LYS A 475 23.24 1.83 -6.33
CA LYS A 475 24.56 1.86 -6.96
C LYS A 475 24.65 2.84 -8.12
N ASP A 476 23.58 3.04 -8.87
CA ASP A 476 23.47 4.04 -9.93
C ASP A 476 23.45 5.47 -9.38
N GLY A 477 23.20 5.62 -8.06
CA GLY A 477 23.18 6.91 -7.36
C GLY A 477 21.82 7.31 -6.82
N ALA A 478 20.75 6.48 -6.95
CA ALA A 478 19.42 6.83 -6.47
C ALA A 478 19.38 7.03 -4.94
N ASN A 479 18.80 8.15 -4.51
CA ASN A 479 18.77 8.60 -3.11
C ASN A 479 17.67 7.89 -2.29
N ILE A 480 17.73 6.56 -2.25
CA ILE A 480 16.72 5.73 -1.57
C ILE A 480 17.00 5.69 -0.07
N LYS A 481 15.99 6.01 0.75
CA LYS A 481 16.06 6.11 2.21
C LYS A 481 15.39 4.96 2.93
N GLY A 482 14.43 4.28 2.30
CA GLY A 482 13.71 3.18 2.92
C GLY A 482 12.93 2.35 1.93
N TYR A 483 12.60 1.13 2.34
CA TYR A 483 11.79 0.19 1.58
C TYR A 483 10.70 -0.39 2.48
N THR A 484 9.45 -0.35 2.01
CA THR A 484 8.30 -0.92 2.71
C THR A 484 7.65 -1.96 1.81
N SER A 485 7.59 -3.19 2.28
CA SER A 485 6.89 -4.25 1.56
C SER A 485 5.38 -4.21 1.85
N TRP A 486 4.58 -4.56 0.86
CA TRP A 486 3.13 -4.62 0.91
C TRP A 486 2.67 -6.08 0.90
N SER A 487 1.94 -6.57 1.91
CA SER A 487 1.49 -5.97 3.18
C SER A 487 1.78 -6.93 4.33
N LEU A 488 1.69 -6.47 5.59
CA LEU A 488 1.90 -7.32 6.77
C LEU A 488 0.91 -8.47 6.81
N LEU A 489 -0.39 -8.16 6.72
CA LEU A 489 -1.49 -9.12 6.84
C LEU A 489 -2.28 -9.21 5.54
N ASP A 490 -2.88 -10.37 5.29
CA ASP A 490 -4.01 -10.45 4.36
C ASP A 490 -5.14 -9.54 4.87
N LYS A 491 -5.80 -8.81 3.97
CA LYS A 491 -6.78 -7.78 4.31
C LYS A 491 -7.89 -7.69 3.28
N PHE A 492 -8.86 -6.84 3.53
CA PHE A 492 -9.88 -6.47 2.54
C PHE A 492 -9.23 -5.67 1.41
N GLU A 493 -9.12 -6.28 0.21
CA GLU A 493 -8.46 -5.71 -0.96
C GLU A 493 -9.48 -5.04 -1.88
N TRP A 494 -10.07 -3.95 -1.40
CA TRP A 494 -11.00 -3.09 -2.14
C TRP A 494 -12.10 -3.88 -2.85
N GLU A 495 -12.25 -3.70 -4.17
CA GLU A 495 -13.24 -4.42 -4.99
C GLU A 495 -13.04 -5.95 -5.04
N LYS A 496 -11.85 -6.42 -4.68
CA LYS A 496 -11.52 -7.86 -4.61
C LYS A 496 -11.93 -8.52 -3.29
N GLY A 497 -12.32 -7.71 -2.30
CA GLY A 497 -12.66 -8.23 -0.98
C GLY A 497 -11.48 -8.98 -0.35
N TYR A 498 -11.67 -10.25 -0.01
CA TYR A 498 -10.65 -11.11 0.59
C TYR A 498 -10.02 -12.11 -0.40
N THR A 499 -10.27 -11.96 -1.71
CA THR A 499 -9.77 -12.91 -2.72
C THR A 499 -8.31 -12.73 -3.08
N ASP A 500 -7.81 -11.48 -3.10
CA ASP A 500 -6.41 -11.18 -3.37
C ASP A 500 -5.65 -11.01 -2.04
N ARG A 501 -4.61 -11.82 -1.83
CA ARG A 501 -3.91 -11.93 -0.56
C ARG A 501 -2.46 -11.43 -0.69
N TYR A 502 -2.21 -10.23 -0.16
CA TYR A 502 -0.89 -9.58 -0.19
C TYR A 502 -0.05 -9.81 1.08
N GLY A 503 -0.66 -10.36 2.14
CA GLY A 503 -0.04 -10.47 3.46
C GLY A 503 1.18 -11.38 3.50
N PHE A 504 2.18 -11.02 4.30
CA PHE A 504 3.20 -11.94 4.79
C PHE A 504 2.59 -12.98 5.72
N TYR A 505 1.57 -12.58 6.48
CA TYR A 505 0.78 -13.49 7.30
C TYR A 505 -0.55 -13.78 6.63
N TYR A 506 -0.88 -15.05 6.54
CA TYR A 506 -2.21 -15.52 6.17
C TYR A 506 -3.18 -15.21 7.30
N VAL A 507 -4.35 -14.66 6.98
CA VAL A 507 -5.42 -14.39 7.93
C VAL A 507 -6.62 -15.28 7.61
N GLU A 508 -7.04 -16.09 8.58
CA GLU A 508 -8.25 -16.90 8.47
C GLU A 508 -9.49 -16.06 8.80
N PHE A 509 -10.15 -15.55 7.75
CA PHE A 509 -11.27 -14.62 7.91
C PHE A 509 -12.56 -15.27 8.38
N ASN A 510 -12.71 -16.59 8.23
CA ASN A 510 -13.93 -17.32 8.60
C ASN A 510 -13.99 -17.60 10.11
N VAL A 511 -12.87 -17.51 10.80
CA VAL A 511 -12.76 -17.71 12.25
C VAL A 511 -12.91 -16.37 12.97
N ARG A 512 -13.69 -16.34 14.05
CA ARG A 512 -13.97 -15.11 14.82
C ARG A 512 -12.70 -14.37 15.28
N ASN A 513 -11.71 -15.11 15.75
CA ASN A 513 -10.46 -14.55 16.25
C ASN A 513 -9.47 -14.19 15.14
N LYS A 514 -9.77 -14.56 13.86
CA LYS A 514 -8.94 -14.26 12.70
C LYS A 514 -7.45 -14.53 12.94
N PRO A 515 -7.08 -15.78 13.24
CA PRO A 515 -5.68 -16.13 13.53
C PRO A 515 -4.77 -15.79 12.36
N ARG A 516 -3.50 -15.48 12.68
CA ARG A 516 -2.46 -15.12 11.71
C ARG A 516 -1.44 -16.23 11.64
N TYR A 517 -1.15 -16.71 10.44
CA TYR A 517 -0.17 -17.76 10.19
C TYR A 517 0.95 -17.21 9.31
N PRO A 518 2.23 -17.35 9.73
CA PRO A 518 3.36 -16.85 8.95
C PRO A 518 3.54 -17.66 7.66
N LYS A 519 3.65 -16.94 6.53
CA LYS A 519 4.06 -17.53 5.26
C LYS A 519 5.59 -17.65 5.20
N ALA A 520 6.11 -18.47 4.26
CA ALA A 520 7.56 -18.69 4.09
C ALA A 520 8.33 -17.37 3.90
N SER A 521 7.73 -16.43 3.18
CA SER A 521 8.32 -15.12 2.93
C SER A 521 8.61 -14.30 4.20
N VAL A 522 7.95 -14.56 5.34
CA VAL A 522 8.22 -13.90 6.64
C VAL A 522 9.67 -14.11 7.04
N GLN A 523 10.13 -15.37 7.11
CA GLN A 523 11.49 -15.69 7.51
C GLN A 523 12.53 -15.19 6.51
N TYR A 524 12.25 -15.31 5.23
CA TYR A 524 13.13 -14.82 4.18
C TYR A 524 13.30 -13.28 4.25
N TYR A 525 12.21 -12.54 4.41
CA TYR A 525 12.25 -11.08 4.54
C TYR A 525 12.96 -10.62 5.82
N LYS A 526 12.75 -11.33 6.93
CA LYS A 526 13.50 -11.12 8.18
C LYS A 526 15.01 -11.24 7.98
N LYS A 527 15.46 -12.24 7.22
CA LYS A 527 16.89 -12.43 6.90
C LYS A 527 17.44 -11.28 6.05
N ILE A 528 16.69 -10.83 5.04
CA ILE A 528 17.06 -9.64 4.25
C ILE A 528 17.19 -8.41 5.15
N ILE A 529 16.24 -8.18 6.06
CA ILE A 529 16.26 -7.08 7.02
C ILE A 529 17.51 -7.15 7.90
N THR A 530 17.77 -8.29 8.48
CA THR A 530 18.90 -8.50 9.40
C THR A 530 20.24 -8.29 8.72
N ALA A 531 20.40 -8.80 7.48
CA ALA A 531 21.61 -8.65 6.68
C ALA A 531 21.73 -7.28 5.99
N ASN A 532 20.66 -6.47 5.99
CA ASN A 532 20.53 -5.23 5.24
C ASN A 532 20.86 -5.40 3.75
N GLY A 533 20.36 -6.48 3.14
CA GLY A 533 20.58 -6.83 1.74
C GLY A 533 20.84 -8.32 1.53
N PHE A 534 21.65 -8.63 0.52
CA PHE A 534 22.04 -10.00 0.13
C PHE A 534 23.56 -10.18 0.30
N PRO A 535 24.06 -10.90 1.32
CA PRO A 535 25.48 -10.98 1.62
C PRO A 535 26.24 -11.80 0.55
N ASN A 536 25.87 -13.05 0.34
CA ASN A 536 26.46 -13.91 -0.68
C ASN A 536 25.44 -14.95 -1.19
N PRO A 537 25.63 -15.49 -2.42
CA PRO A 537 24.65 -16.39 -3.02
C PRO A 537 24.37 -17.68 -2.22
N ARG A 538 25.38 -18.28 -1.56
CA ARG A 538 25.21 -19.53 -0.79
C ARG A 538 24.36 -19.30 0.45
N GLU A 539 24.60 -18.23 1.15
CA GLU A 539 23.81 -17.84 2.34
C GLU A 539 22.38 -17.50 1.96
N VAL A 540 22.17 -16.76 0.87
CA VAL A 540 20.82 -16.43 0.35
C VAL A 540 20.06 -17.69 -0.05
N GLU A 541 20.73 -18.70 -0.59
CA GLU A 541 20.13 -19.99 -0.93
C GLU A 541 19.74 -20.78 0.33
N SER A 542 20.58 -20.78 1.38
CA SER A 542 20.20 -21.42 2.66
C SER A 542 18.97 -20.77 3.27
N TRP A 543 18.80 -19.45 3.17
CA TRP A 543 17.60 -18.76 3.65
C TRP A 543 16.33 -19.23 2.94
N HIS A 544 16.45 -19.49 1.63
CA HIS A 544 15.34 -19.99 0.83
C HIS A 544 14.89 -21.39 1.30
N LEU A 545 15.84 -22.29 1.50
CA LEU A 545 15.58 -23.64 1.97
C LEU A 545 14.96 -23.64 3.38
N GLU A 546 15.55 -22.88 4.33
CA GLU A 546 15.01 -22.72 5.69
C GLU A 546 13.56 -22.21 5.69
N ALA A 547 13.24 -21.24 4.81
CA ALA A 547 11.90 -20.69 4.72
C ALA A 547 10.89 -21.71 4.21
N LEU A 548 11.28 -22.57 3.25
CA LEU A 548 10.42 -23.63 2.72
C LEU A 548 10.21 -24.77 3.72
N GLU A 549 11.23 -25.16 4.48
CA GLU A 549 11.10 -26.14 5.56
C GLU A 549 10.13 -25.64 6.64
N THR A 550 10.29 -24.39 7.09
CA THR A 550 9.41 -23.79 8.10
C THR A 550 7.96 -23.75 7.65
N CYS A 551 7.70 -23.39 6.38
CA CYS A 551 6.33 -23.33 5.90
C CYS A 551 5.69 -24.71 5.77
N SER A 552 6.44 -25.74 5.47
CA SER A 552 5.93 -27.13 5.43
C SER A 552 5.38 -27.54 6.80
N ILE A 553 6.10 -27.22 7.88
CA ILE A 553 5.66 -27.45 9.26
C ILE A 553 4.40 -26.64 9.57
N ASN A 554 4.38 -25.35 9.21
CA ASN A 554 3.25 -24.48 9.45
C ASN A 554 1.98 -24.92 8.68
N ASN A 555 2.11 -25.44 7.46
CA ASN A 555 0.99 -26.01 6.71
C ASN A 555 0.40 -27.26 7.41
N GLN A 556 1.24 -28.10 8.01
CA GLN A 556 0.77 -29.26 8.77
C GLN A 556 0.01 -28.82 10.03
N LEU A 557 0.50 -27.81 10.74
CA LEU A 557 -0.19 -27.23 11.90
C LEU A 557 -1.54 -26.62 11.52
N LEU A 558 -1.59 -25.84 10.44
CA LEU A 558 -2.84 -25.25 9.93
C LEU A 558 -3.88 -26.32 9.56
N ALA A 559 -3.45 -27.44 8.96
CA ALA A 559 -4.33 -28.56 8.63
C ALA A 559 -4.82 -29.32 9.87
N ALA A 560 -4.05 -29.34 10.95
CA ALA A 560 -4.38 -30.03 12.19
C ALA A 560 -5.30 -29.22 13.13
N GLU A 561 -5.35 -27.90 12.99
CA GLU A 561 -6.11 -27.00 13.88
C GLU A 561 -7.62 -27.30 13.95
N PRO A 562 -8.34 -27.60 12.85
CA PRO A 562 -9.73 -28.01 12.91
C PRO A 562 -9.95 -29.28 13.74
N LEU A 563 -9.02 -30.24 13.65
CA LEU A 563 -9.06 -31.48 14.44
C LEU A 563 -8.82 -31.20 15.92
N LEU A 564 -7.87 -30.35 16.26
CA LEU A 564 -7.57 -29.95 17.64
C LEU A 564 -8.72 -29.17 18.27
N SER A 565 -9.36 -28.26 17.53
CA SER A 565 -10.52 -27.52 18.02
C SER A 565 -11.73 -28.44 18.25
N HIS A 566 -11.95 -29.42 17.41
CA HIS A 566 -12.97 -30.48 17.63
C HIS A 566 -12.64 -31.32 18.87
N MET A 567 -11.41 -31.74 19.06
CA MET A 567 -10.98 -32.48 20.24
C MET A 567 -11.16 -31.68 21.53
N HIS A 568 -10.83 -30.38 21.50
CA HIS A 568 -11.02 -29.48 22.63
C HIS A 568 -12.51 -29.32 22.97
N MET A 569 -13.36 -29.10 21.98
CA MET A 569 -14.82 -29.03 22.16
C MET A 569 -15.39 -30.35 22.70
N VAL A 570 -14.90 -31.49 22.23
CA VAL A 570 -15.29 -32.82 22.75
C VAL A 570 -14.85 -32.97 24.21
N SER A 571 -13.63 -32.58 24.56
CA SER A 571 -13.14 -32.69 25.93
C SER A 571 -13.80 -31.73 26.92
N GLU A 572 -14.08 -30.49 26.53
CA GLU A 572 -14.62 -29.47 27.42
C GLU A 572 -16.15 -29.48 27.54
N ILE A 573 -16.86 -29.88 26.47
CA ILE A 573 -18.34 -29.82 26.45
C ILE A 573 -18.95 -31.20 26.44
N VAL A 574 -18.52 -32.07 25.51
CA VAL A 574 -19.16 -33.37 25.32
C VAL A 574 -18.88 -34.32 26.48
N VAL A 575 -17.61 -34.44 26.91
CA VAL A 575 -17.24 -35.33 27.99
C VAL A 575 -17.92 -34.97 29.32
N PRO A 576 -17.89 -33.71 29.80
CA PRO A 576 -18.61 -33.33 31.03
C PRO A 576 -20.11 -33.50 30.91
N THR A 577 -20.70 -33.22 29.76
CA THR A 577 -22.15 -33.36 29.53
C THR A 577 -22.59 -34.82 29.59
N VAL A 578 -21.82 -35.72 28.94
CA VAL A 578 -22.07 -37.17 29.01
C VAL A 578 -21.88 -37.70 30.41
N CYS A 579 -20.82 -37.30 31.11
CA CYS A 579 -20.58 -37.71 32.52
C CYS A 579 -21.73 -37.25 33.43
N THR A 580 -22.22 -36.02 33.27
CA THR A 580 -23.37 -35.48 34.05
C THR A 580 -24.63 -36.29 33.75
N LEU A 581 -24.90 -36.60 32.50
CA LEU A 581 -26.07 -37.39 32.10
C LEU A 581 -26.00 -38.82 32.68
N CYS A 582 -24.83 -39.47 32.59
CA CYS A 582 -24.62 -40.80 33.18
C CYS A 582 -24.84 -40.80 34.71
N THR A 583 -24.37 -39.77 35.41
CA THR A 583 -24.58 -39.65 36.84
C THR A 583 -26.05 -39.44 37.20
N LEU A 584 -26.79 -38.65 36.43
CA LEU A 584 -28.24 -38.49 36.64
C LEU A 584 -29.04 -39.76 36.37
N ILE A 585 -28.68 -40.53 35.33
CA ILE A 585 -29.31 -41.82 35.01
C ILE A 585 -29.01 -42.82 36.15
N ALA A 586 -27.78 -42.90 36.63
CA ALA A 586 -27.42 -43.78 37.75
C ALA A 586 -28.17 -43.43 39.04
N ALA A 587 -28.32 -42.15 39.36
CA ALA A 587 -29.10 -41.67 40.50
C ALA A 587 -30.59 -42.03 40.37
N LEU A 588 -31.14 -41.91 39.17
CA LEU A 588 -32.55 -42.25 38.90
C LEU A 588 -32.77 -43.75 39.04
N LEU A 589 -31.87 -44.59 38.51
CA LEU A 589 -31.95 -46.04 38.66
C LEU A 589 -31.83 -46.45 40.13
N LEU A 590 -30.95 -45.83 40.89
CA LEU A 590 -30.81 -46.07 42.34
C LEU A 590 -32.10 -45.71 43.08
N MET A 591 -32.72 -44.58 42.79
CA MET A 591 -34.01 -44.18 43.39
C MET A 591 -35.15 -45.16 43.02
N LEU A 592 -35.19 -45.67 41.80
CA LEU A 592 -36.18 -46.69 41.39
C LEU A 592 -35.95 -48.03 42.11
N LEU A 593 -34.70 -48.44 42.29
CA LEU A 593 -34.35 -49.64 43.07
C LEU A 593 -34.74 -49.52 44.54
N LEU A 594 -34.48 -48.37 45.15
CA LEU A 594 -34.87 -48.12 46.55
C LEU A 594 -36.41 -48.08 46.73
N ARG A 595 -37.14 -47.58 45.73
CA ARG A 595 -38.61 -47.57 45.73
C ARG A 595 -39.22 -48.98 45.51
N SER A 596 -38.51 -49.90 44.88
CA SER A 596 -38.99 -51.28 44.66
C SER A 596 -38.77 -52.19 45.88
N GLN A 597 -37.99 -51.72 46.89
CA GLN A 597 -37.69 -52.43 48.13
C GLN A 597 -38.54 -51.94 49.33
N SER A 598 -39.26 -50.85 49.16
CA SER A 598 -40.28 -50.36 50.08
C SER A 598 -41.70 -50.74 49.63
#